data_9516bb6d05689f1c590d7867a2f14343
#
_entry.id   9516bb6d05689f1c590d7867a2f14343
#
_cell.length_a   1.000
_cell.length_b   1.000
_cell.length_c   1.000
_cell.angle_alpha   90.00
_cell.angle_beta   90.00
_cell.angle_gamma   90.00
#
_symmetry.space_group_name_H-M   'P 1'
#
loop_
_entity.id
_entity.type
_entity.pdbx_description
1 polymer ?
#
loop_
_entity_poly.entity_id
_entity_poly.type
_entity_poly.pdbx_seq_one_letter_code
_entity_poly.pdbx_strand_id
1 'polypeptide(L)'
;MTVDSMNERLLPSWRDGATRSALLDFLEATDDIAPENRLAVYDNDGTLWCEKPRYTQLDFFVWQLRRSVQRRPALRDVLEFAAVLDGDMAAVAEFGLDRVAGALLGLFEGIEPEAFESCVRAFFTETRHPDHGLRYDQMVYQPMLELMSE
;
A
#
# COMPACT_ATOMS: atom_id res chain seq x y z
N MET A 1 3.20 -31.70 -20.65
CA MET A 1 3.56 -31.28 -19.29
C MET A 1 2.52 -31.88 -18.38
N THR A 2 2.91 -32.56 -17.33
CA THR A 2 1.97 -33.13 -16.35
C THR A 2 1.50 -32.04 -15.41
N VAL A 3 0.27 -32.12 -14.88
CA VAL A 3 -0.34 -31.18 -13.91
C VAL A 3 0.61 -30.95 -12.72
N ASP A 4 1.32 -31.99 -12.27
CA ASP A 4 2.34 -31.91 -11.21
C ASP A 4 3.48 -30.94 -11.53
N SER A 5 3.97 -30.91 -12.78
CA SER A 5 5.07 -30.02 -13.17
C SER A 5 4.65 -28.56 -13.36
N MET A 6 3.37 -28.29 -13.51
CA MET A 6 2.79 -26.93 -13.50
C MET A 6 2.63 -26.43 -12.07
N ASN A 7 2.08 -27.24 -11.17
CA ASN A 7 1.87 -26.90 -9.77
C ASN A 7 3.18 -26.62 -8.99
N GLU A 8 4.30 -27.26 -9.40
CA GLU A 8 5.62 -26.96 -8.82
C GLU A 8 6.14 -25.56 -9.17
N ARG A 9 5.61 -24.93 -10.24
CA ARG A 9 6.03 -23.60 -10.70
C ARG A 9 5.15 -22.44 -10.19
N LEU A 10 3.90 -22.75 -9.82
CA LEU A 10 2.98 -21.76 -9.29
C LEU A 10 3.25 -21.51 -7.81
N LEU A 11 3.20 -20.26 -7.40
CA LEU A 11 3.34 -19.84 -6.01
C LEU A 11 4.61 -20.38 -5.32
N PRO A 12 5.83 -20.20 -5.89
CA PRO A 12 7.05 -20.82 -5.41
C PRO A 12 7.50 -20.35 -4.03
N SER A 13 7.12 -19.16 -3.59
CA SER A 13 7.42 -18.62 -2.25
C SER A 13 6.45 -19.07 -1.17
N TRP A 14 5.34 -19.73 -1.56
CA TRP A 14 4.40 -20.29 -0.59
C TRP A 14 4.93 -21.59 0.00
N ARG A 15 4.78 -21.73 1.32
CA ARG A 15 5.14 -22.99 1.98
C ARG A 15 4.20 -24.11 1.56
N ASP A 16 4.74 -25.28 1.31
CA ASP A 16 3.93 -26.48 1.07
C ASP A 16 3.01 -26.75 2.27
N GLY A 17 1.75 -27.04 1.97
CA GLY A 17 0.73 -27.30 2.98
C GLY A 17 -0.68 -26.98 2.50
N ALA A 18 -1.64 -27.12 3.42
CA ALA A 18 -3.06 -26.98 3.11
C ALA A 18 -3.42 -25.63 2.49
N THR A 19 -2.78 -24.54 2.93
CA THR A 19 -3.07 -23.19 2.39
C THR A 19 -2.64 -23.08 0.92
N ARG A 20 -1.39 -23.50 0.58
CA ARG A 20 -0.93 -23.48 -0.80
C ARG A 20 -1.78 -24.38 -1.68
N SER A 21 -2.12 -25.59 -1.21
CA SER A 21 -3.00 -26.49 -1.96
C SER A 21 -4.36 -25.86 -2.25
N ALA A 22 -5.00 -25.25 -1.22
CA ALA A 22 -6.29 -24.58 -1.39
C ALA A 22 -6.24 -23.40 -2.38
N LEU A 23 -5.10 -22.68 -2.44
CA LEU A 23 -4.91 -21.59 -3.41
C LEU A 23 -4.77 -22.16 -4.83
N LEU A 24 -4.02 -23.26 -5.01
CA LEU A 24 -3.88 -23.91 -6.32
C LEU A 24 -5.21 -24.46 -6.82
N ASP A 25 -5.99 -25.12 -5.94
CA ASP A 25 -7.34 -25.61 -6.26
C ASP A 25 -8.28 -24.45 -6.64
N PHE A 26 -8.17 -23.31 -5.93
CA PHE A 26 -8.95 -22.11 -6.25
C PHE A 26 -8.57 -21.53 -7.62
N LEU A 27 -7.28 -21.39 -7.92
CA LEU A 27 -6.80 -20.89 -9.21
C LEU A 27 -7.28 -21.79 -10.36
N GLU A 28 -7.17 -23.12 -10.22
CA GLU A 28 -7.69 -24.07 -11.20
C GLU A 28 -9.21 -23.89 -11.40
N ALA A 29 -9.97 -23.71 -10.32
CA ALA A 29 -11.42 -23.50 -10.42
C ALA A 29 -11.80 -22.19 -11.11
N THR A 30 -10.90 -21.17 -11.14
CA THR A 30 -11.16 -19.90 -11.86
C THR A 30 -11.09 -20.05 -13.38
N ASP A 31 -10.51 -21.11 -13.92
CA ASP A 31 -10.41 -21.34 -15.36
C ASP A 31 -11.79 -21.49 -16.01
N ASP A 32 -12.78 -21.97 -15.26
CA ASP A 32 -14.18 -22.10 -15.70
C ASP A 32 -14.94 -20.76 -15.70
N ILE A 33 -14.36 -19.69 -15.15
CA ILE A 33 -14.96 -18.36 -15.09
C ILE A 33 -14.50 -17.55 -16.32
N ALA A 34 -15.43 -16.96 -17.05
CA ALA A 34 -15.09 -16.06 -18.15
C ALA A 34 -14.21 -14.89 -17.65
N PRO A 35 -13.14 -14.52 -18.36
CA PRO A 35 -12.16 -13.51 -17.89
C PRO A 35 -12.79 -12.19 -17.43
N GLU A 36 -13.84 -11.74 -18.10
CA GLU A 36 -14.58 -10.52 -17.77
C GLU A 36 -15.33 -10.58 -16.43
N ASN A 37 -15.52 -11.78 -15.89
CA ASN A 37 -16.16 -12.02 -14.62
C ASN A 37 -15.18 -12.38 -13.49
N ARG A 38 -13.88 -12.46 -13.78
CA ARG A 38 -12.86 -12.74 -12.78
C ARG A 38 -12.53 -11.45 -12.03
N LEU A 39 -12.85 -11.41 -10.76
CA LEU A 39 -12.52 -10.29 -9.86
C LEU A 39 -11.80 -10.83 -8.64
N ALA A 40 -10.60 -10.33 -8.39
CA ALA A 40 -9.88 -10.57 -7.16
C ALA A 40 -9.77 -9.27 -6.35
N VAL A 41 -10.00 -9.35 -5.05
CA VAL A 41 -9.87 -8.23 -4.12
C VAL A 41 -8.90 -8.61 -3.03
N TYR A 42 -7.94 -7.72 -2.78
CA TYR A 42 -6.90 -7.91 -1.77
C TYR A 42 -6.98 -6.78 -0.75
N ASP A 43 -6.80 -7.14 0.51
CA ASP A 43 -6.47 -6.18 1.55
C ASP A 43 -5.01 -5.75 1.43
N ASN A 44 -4.65 -4.58 1.94
CA ASN A 44 -3.30 -4.04 1.83
C ASN A 44 -2.48 -4.29 3.11
N ASP A 45 -2.92 -3.68 4.22
CA ASP A 45 -2.16 -3.67 5.47
C ASP A 45 -2.16 -5.05 6.14
N GLY A 46 -0.98 -5.62 6.35
CA GLY A 46 -0.83 -6.98 6.86
C GLY A 46 -1.06 -8.10 5.84
N THR A 47 -1.50 -7.75 4.61
CA THR A 47 -1.76 -8.69 3.51
C THR A 47 -0.75 -8.54 2.38
N LEU A 48 -0.62 -7.34 1.81
CA LEU A 48 0.37 -7.08 0.74
C LEU A 48 1.72 -6.63 1.29
N TRP A 49 1.71 -5.96 2.45
CA TRP A 49 2.91 -5.51 3.18
C TRP A 49 2.68 -5.50 4.68
N CYS A 50 3.78 -5.34 5.44
CA CYS A 50 3.71 -5.20 6.89
C CYS A 50 3.34 -3.76 7.27
N GLU A 51 2.24 -3.60 8.02
CA GLU A 51 1.76 -2.31 8.50
C GLU A 51 2.43 -1.84 9.81
N LYS A 52 3.29 -2.66 10.39
CA LYS A 52 3.98 -2.35 11.66
C LYS A 52 5.49 -2.13 11.42
N PRO A 53 6.11 -1.23 12.16
CA PRO A 53 5.54 -0.36 13.21
C PRO A 53 4.83 0.88 12.66
N ARG A 54 4.77 1.07 11.35
CA ARG A 54 4.23 2.27 10.68
C ARG A 54 3.31 1.87 9.54
N TYR A 55 2.17 2.56 9.44
CA TYR A 55 1.27 2.39 8.31
C TYR A 55 1.83 3.08 7.06
N THR A 56 1.97 2.33 5.97
CA THR A 56 2.46 2.82 4.68
C THR A 56 1.65 4.01 4.18
N GLN A 57 0.34 3.98 4.35
CA GLN A 57 -0.56 5.07 3.97
C GLN A 57 -0.28 6.36 4.74
N LEU A 58 0.00 6.27 6.04
CA LEU A 58 0.37 7.45 6.84
C LEU A 58 1.68 8.05 6.35
N ASP A 59 2.68 7.22 6.08
CA ASP A 59 3.97 7.68 5.58
C ASP A 59 3.82 8.35 4.19
N PHE A 60 2.94 7.83 3.33
CA PHE A 60 2.58 8.47 2.06
C PHE A 60 1.97 9.87 2.28
N PHE A 61 1.03 10.01 3.19
CA PHE A 61 0.43 11.31 3.49
C PHE A 61 1.44 12.32 4.05
N VAL A 62 2.31 11.89 4.97
CA VAL A 62 3.38 12.75 5.52
C VAL A 62 4.37 13.17 4.43
N TRP A 63 4.76 12.25 3.55
CA TRP A 63 5.62 12.53 2.41
C TRP A 63 4.98 13.55 1.46
N GLN A 64 3.72 13.36 1.11
CA GLN A 64 2.98 14.30 0.25
C GLN A 64 2.82 15.67 0.92
N LEU A 65 2.52 15.72 2.21
CA LEU A 65 2.43 16.97 2.96
C LEU A 65 3.76 17.75 2.91
N ARG A 66 4.89 17.08 3.13
CA ARG A 66 6.22 17.71 3.04
C ARG A 66 6.48 18.31 1.66
N ARG A 67 6.14 17.60 0.60
CA ARG A 67 6.26 18.10 -0.79
C ARG A 67 5.31 19.29 -1.06
N SER A 68 4.11 19.22 -0.51
CA SER A 68 3.11 20.28 -0.66
C SER A 68 3.54 21.56 0.06
N VAL A 69 4.11 21.46 1.24
CA VAL A 69 4.66 22.62 2.00
C VAL A 69 5.85 23.27 1.28
N GLN A 70 6.71 22.48 0.62
CA GLN A 70 7.79 23.04 -0.21
C GLN A 70 7.27 23.93 -1.34
N ARG A 71 6.12 23.58 -1.93
CA ARG A 71 5.49 24.35 -3.03
C ARG A 71 4.58 25.47 -2.52
N ARG A 72 3.97 25.27 -1.35
CA ARG A 72 3.00 26.18 -0.72
C ARG A 72 3.32 26.28 0.77
N PRO A 73 4.30 27.12 1.17
CA PRO A 73 4.75 27.22 2.58
C PRO A 73 3.63 27.56 3.57
N ALA A 74 2.62 28.30 3.15
CA ALA A 74 1.46 28.64 3.99
C ALA A 74 0.67 27.42 4.51
N LEU A 75 0.83 26.24 3.90
CA LEU A 75 0.24 25.01 4.46
C LEU A 75 0.77 24.67 5.85
N ARG A 76 1.96 25.13 6.20
CA ARG A 76 2.52 24.94 7.55
C ARG A 76 1.78 25.72 8.64
N ASP A 77 0.99 26.72 8.27
CA ASP A 77 0.17 27.50 9.21
C ASP A 77 -1.13 26.78 9.58
N VAL A 78 -1.47 25.69 8.89
CA VAL A 78 -2.60 24.81 9.25
C VAL A 78 -2.18 23.95 10.43
N LEU A 79 -2.92 24.03 11.53
CA LEU A 79 -2.54 23.43 12.81
C LEU A 79 -2.34 21.90 12.72
N GLU A 80 -3.22 21.21 12.00
CA GLU A 80 -3.14 19.77 11.77
C GLU A 80 -1.86 19.38 11.01
N PHE A 81 -1.50 20.18 10.01
CA PHE A 81 -0.29 19.94 9.22
C PHE A 81 0.97 20.26 10.02
N ALA A 82 0.97 21.32 10.82
CA ALA A 82 2.08 21.63 11.72
C ALA A 82 2.33 20.47 12.70
N ALA A 83 1.27 19.99 13.36
CA ALA A 83 1.36 18.89 14.31
C ALA A 83 1.95 17.61 13.67
N VAL A 84 1.48 17.24 12.46
CA VAL A 84 1.97 16.08 11.72
C VAL A 84 3.44 16.25 11.32
N LEU A 85 3.82 17.41 10.81
CA LEU A 85 5.19 17.69 10.36
C LEU A 85 6.19 17.72 11.50
N ASP A 86 5.78 18.22 12.66
CA ASP A 86 6.60 18.34 13.87
C ASP A 86 6.59 17.03 14.70
N GLY A 87 5.74 16.06 14.33
CA GLY A 87 5.59 14.79 15.07
C GLY A 87 4.94 14.96 16.43
N ASP A 88 4.16 16.02 16.62
CA ASP A 88 3.45 16.29 17.87
C ASP A 88 2.20 15.39 18.00
N MET A 89 2.45 14.18 18.48
CA MET A 89 1.39 13.18 18.66
C MET A 89 0.36 13.59 19.74
N ALA A 90 0.71 14.49 20.66
CA ALA A 90 -0.23 15.00 21.65
C ALA A 90 -1.24 15.93 20.98
N ALA A 91 -0.78 16.87 20.16
CA ALA A 91 -1.65 17.74 19.36
C ALA A 91 -2.50 16.93 18.35
N VAL A 92 -1.92 15.92 17.68
CA VAL A 92 -2.66 15.02 16.77
C VAL A 92 -3.79 14.31 17.51
N ALA A 93 -3.53 13.82 18.73
CA ALA A 93 -4.55 13.17 19.56
C ALA A 93 -5.65 14.15 20.03
N GLU A 94 -5.28 15.39 20.36
CA GLU A 94 -6.21 16.44 20.75
C GLU A 94 -7.14 16.86 19.59
N PHE A 95 -6.60 16.99 18.38
CA PHE A 95 -7.42 17.28 17.18
C PHE A 95 -8.35 16.12 16.81
N GLY A 96 -7.98 14.89 17.13
CA GLY A 96 -8.66 13.68 16.72
C GLY A 96 -8.26 13.18 15.32
N LEU A 97 -8.23 11.86 15.18
CA LEU A 97 -7.76 11.21 13.94
C LEU A 97 -8.58 11.61 12.71
N ASP A 98 -9.91 11.70 12.85
CA ASP A 98 -10.79 12.03 11.71
C ASP A 98 -10.50 13.42 11.15
N ARG A 99 -10.23 14.39 12.02
CA ARG A 99 -9.90 15.75 11.62
C ARG A 99 -8.55 15.81 10.92
N VAL A 100 -7.54 15.16 11.47
CA VAL A 100 -6.20 15.11 10.87
C VAL A 100 -6.21 14.35 9.55
N ALA A 101 -6.90 13.21 9.48
CA ALA A 101 -7.06 12.43 8.25
C ALA A 101 -7.79 13.25 7.17
N GLY A 102 -8.88 13.94 7.53
CA GLY A 102 -9.62 14.82 6.62
C GLY A 102 -8.75 15.94 6.05
N ALA A 103 -7.92 16.58 6.89
CA ALA A 103 -6.97 17.60 6.44
C ALA A 103 -5.93 17.01 5.45
N LEU A 104 -5.37 15.84 5.75
CA LEU A 104 -4.42 15.15 4.86
C LEU A 104 -5.04 14.72 3.54
N LEU A 105 -6.27 14.21 3.55
CA LEU A 105 -7.03 13.87 2.35
C LEU A 105 -7.30 15.11 1.48
N GLY A 106 -7.55 16.27 2.09
CA GLY A 106 -7.72 17.54 1.40
C GLY A 106 -6.50 17.97 0.55
N LEU A 107 -5.31 17.39 0.79
CA LEU A 107 -4.15 17.63 -0.07
C LEU A 107 -4.33 17.11 -1.50
N PHE A 108 -5.26 16.19 -1.70
CA PHE A 108 -5.55 15.54 -2.98
C PHE A 108 -6.85 16.04 -3.61
N GLU A 109 -7.50 17.02 -3.02
CA GLU A 109 -8.71 17.61 -3.57
C GLU A 109 -8.43 18.21 -4.95
N GLY A 110 -9.23 17.82 -5.96
CA GLY A 110 -9.10 18.26 -7.34
C GLY A 110 -7.90 17.68 -8.10
N ILE A 111 -7.21 16.68 -7.55
CA ILE A 111 -6.16 15.98 -8.29
C ILE A 111 -6.77 15.02 -9.33
N GLU A 112 -6.24 15.04 -10.55
CA GLU A 112 -6.62 14.09 -11.59
C GLU A 112 -6.10 12.66 -11.25
N PRO A 113 -6.85 11.59 -11.61
CA PRO A 113 -6.47 10.21 -11.27
C PRO A 113 -5.05 9.83 -11.70
N GLU A 114 -4.63 10.22 -12.89
CA GLU A 114 -3.29 9.93 -13.42
C GLU A 114 -2.18 10.65 -12.64
N ALA A 115 -2.46 11.87 -12.15
CA ALA A 115 -1.54 12.63 -11.31
C ALA A 115 -1.44 12.00 -9.92
N PHE A 116 -2.55 11.49 -9.37
CA PHE A 116 -2.55 10.74 -8.11
C PHE A 116 -1.74 9.44 -8.24
N GLU A 117 -1.99 8.65 -9.29
CA GLU A 117 -1.23 7.43 -9.57
C GLU A 117 0.27 7.70 -9.67
N SER A 118 0.65 8.76 -10.39
CA SER A 118 2.06 9.17 -10.52
C SER A 118 2.67 9.54 -9.17
N CYS A 119 1.89 10.19 -8.30
CA CYS A 119 2.31 10.55 -6.95
C CYS A 119 2.54 9.30 -6.07
N VAL A 120 1.63 8.34 -6.11
CA VAL A 120 1.76 7.06 -5.40
C VAL A 120 2.98 6.29 -5.92
N ARG A 121 3.14 6.18 -7.23
CA ARG A 121 4.30 5.51 -7.85
C ARG A 121 5.63 6.14 -7.39
N ALA A 122 5.72 7.47 -7.39
CA ALA A 122 6.92 8.18 -6.93
C ALA A 122 7.21 7.88 -5.45
N PHE A 123 6.20 7.87 -4.58
CA PHE A 123 6.38 7.51 -3.19
C PHE A 123 6.97 6.10 -3.04
N PHE A 124 6.38 5.10 -3.69
CA PHE A 124 6.82 3.71 -3.56
C PHE A 124 8.23 3.47 -4.10
N THR A 125 8.62 4.15 -5.18
CA THR A 125 9.90 3.91 -5.87
C THR A 125 11.05 4.82 -5.40
N GLU A 126 10.77 5.99 -4.85
CA GLU A 126 11.78 6.98 -4.48
C GLU A 126 12.00 7.06 -2.97
N THR A 127 10.94 6.76 -2.19
CA THR A 127 10.98 6.91 -0.73
C THR A 127 11.47 5.64 -0.05
N ARG A 128 12.23 5.82 1.03
CA ARG A 128 12.73 4.71 1.84
C ARG A 128 12.02 4.68 3.19
N HIS A 129 11.65 3.49 3.61
CA HIS A 129 11.11 3.26 4.95
C HIS A 129 12.15 3.65 6.00
N PRO A 130 11.80 4.49 6.99
CA PRO A 130 12.77 5.03 7.94
C PRO A 130 13.47 3.97 8.79
N ASP A 131 12.76 2.90 9.16
CA ASP A 131 13.30 1.86 10.04
C ASP A 131 14.05 0.74 9.29
N HIS A 132 13.69 0.48 8.03
CA HIS A 132 14.27 -0.61 7.23
C HIS A 132 15.25 -0.15 6.16
N GLY A 133 15.23 1.12 5.77
CA GLY A 133 16.09 1.66 4.72
C GLY A 133 15.77 1.16 3.30
N LEU A 134 14.80 0.28 3.14
CA LEU A 134 14.34 -0.25 1.87
C LEU A 134 13.32 0.71 1.23
N ARG A 135 13.20 0.71 -0.09
CA ARG A 135 12.10 1.39 -0.76
C ARG A 135 10.79 0.67 -0.46
N TYR A 136 9.67 1.41 -0.48
CA TYR A 136 8.36 0.83 -0.18
C TYR A 136 7.96 -0.27 -1.18
N ASP A 137 8.33 -0.15 -2.46
CA ASP A 137 8.10 -1.19 -3.47
C ASP A 137 8.89 -2.50 -3.21
N GLN A 138 9.91 -2.46 -2.36
CA GLN A 138 10.71 -3.61 -1.95
C GLN A 138 10.20 -4.28 -0.66
N MET A 139 9.14 -3.73 -0.03
CA MET A 139 8.62 -4.20 1.25
C MET A 139 7.32 -4.99 1.11
N VAL A 140 6.91 -5.28 -0.10
CA VAL A 140 5.74 -6.11 -0.39
C VAL A 140 6.05 -7.59 -0.19
N TYR A 141 5.05 -8.36 0.20
CA TYR A 141 5.21 -9.80 0.40
C TYR A 141 5.30 -10.52 -0.95
N GLN A 142 6.45 -11.12 -1.22
CA GLN A 142 6.68 -11.88 -2.45
C GLN A 142 5.61 -12.94 -2.73
N PRO A 143 5.14 -13.74 -1.76
CA PRO A 143 4.07 -14.70 -2.00
C PRO A 143 2.78 -14.06 -2.54
N MET A 144 2.45 -12.85 -2.06
CA MET A 144 1.26 -12.15 -2.53
C MET A 144 1.41 -11.59 -3.95
N LEU A 145 2.62 -11.13 -4.32
CA LEU A 145 2.91 -10.73 -5.70
C LEU A 145 2.77 -11.91 -6.67
N GLU A 146 3.21 -13.10 -6.25
CA GLU A 146 3.03 -14.32 -7.03
C GLU A 146 1.54 -14.63 -7.24
N LEU A 147 0.76 -14.61 -6.15
CA LEU A 147 -0.68 -14.86 -6.23
C LEU A 147 -1.43 -13.85 -7.10
N MET A 148 -1.01 -12.58 -7.10
CA MET A 148 -1.63 -11.52 -7.91
C MET A 148 -1.25 -11.61 -9.40
N SER A 149 -0.22 -12.37 -9.75
CA SER A 149 0.24 -12.54 -11.13
C SER A 149 -0.40 -13.73 -11.86
N GLU A 150 -1.06 -14.62 -11.13
CA GLU A 150 -1.81 -15.74 -11.68
C GLU A 150 -3.25 -15.37 -12.06
#